data_a9abab57c237c001913f4ec1b2bd870b
#
_entry.id   a9abab57c237c001913f4ec1b2bd870b
#
_cell.length_a   1.000
_cell.length_b   1.000
_cell.length_c   1.000
_cell.angle_alpha   90.00
_cell.angle_beta   90.00
_cell.angle_gamma   90.00
#
_symmetry.space_group_name_H-M   'P 1'
#
loop_
_entity.id
_entity.type
_entity.pdbx_description
1 polymer ?
#
loop_
_entity_poly.entity_id
_entity_poly.type
_entity_poly.pdbx_seq_one_letter_code
_entity_poly.pdbx_strand_id
1 'polypeptide(L)'
;LYEGVVQNLIDELGRLPGVGPKSAQRIAFHLLAADPVDVERLVTALREVKDKVRFCGVCGNVAEESECRICRDPRRDPAVICVVEESKDVVAIEKTREFRGRYHVLGGAISPIEGVGPEDLRIRELMQRLADGAVTELILATDPNLEGEATATYLARLVKPMHIKVTRLASGLPVGGDLEYADEVTLGRAFEGRRLLDV
;
A
#
# COMPACT_ATOMS: atom_id res chain seq x y z
N LEU A 1 26.93 -12.43 -25.95
CA LEU A 1 26.10 -11.24 -25.85
C LEU A 1 25.26 -11.20 -27.12
N TYR A 2 23.97 -10.87 -26.93
CA TYR A 2 23.02 -10.83 -28.05
C TYR A 2 23.08 -9.44 -28.69
N GLU A 3 22.63 -9.32 -29.92
CA GLU A 3 22.60 -8.06 -30.66
C GLU A 3 21.18 -7.68 -31.05
N GLY A 4 20.96 -6.39 -31.30
CA GLY A 4 19.71 -5.87 -31.84
C GLY A 4 18.52 -6.03 -30.88
N VAL A 5 17.37 -6.43 -31.42
CA VAL A 5 16.07 -6.44 -30.72
C VAL A 5 16.02 -7.42 -29.55
N VAL A 6 16.79 -8.51 -29.59
CA VAL A 6 16.83 -9.47 -28.48
C VAL A 6 17.52 -8.86 -27.26
N GLN A 7 18.67 -8.19 -27.47
CA GLN A 7 19.37 -7.50 -26.38
C GLN A 7 18.51 -6.38 -25.81
N ASN A 8 17.85 -5.59 -26.65
CA ASN A 8 16.96 -4.52 -26.20
C ASN A 8 15.83 -5.05 -25.29
N LEU A 9 15.24 -6.19 -25.65
CA LEU A 9 14.20 -6.82 -24.81
C LEU A 9 14.76 -7.27 -23.45
N ILE A 10 15.95 -7.88 -23.45
CA ILE A 10 16.63 -8.30 -22.21
C ILE A 10 16.92 -7.09 -21.32
N ASP A 11 17.40 -5.99 -21.91
CA ASP A 11 17.74 -4.76 -21.18
C ASP A 11 16.48 -4.12 -20.56
N GLU A 12 15.38 -4.02 -21.31
CA GLU A 12 14.11 -3.48 -20.79
C GLU A 12 13.53 -4.37 -19.67
N LEU A 13 13.57 -5.68 -19.82
CA LEU A 13 13.15 -6.60 -18.77
C LEU A 13 14.04 -6.49 -17.51
N GLY A 14 15.35 -6.28 -17.71
CA GLY A 14 16.31 -6.09 -16.62
C GLY A 14 16.14 -4.81 -15.81
N ARG A 15 15.37 -3.84 -16.32
CA ARG A 15 14.99 -2.62 -15.59
C ARG A 15 13.84 -2.83 -14.61
N LEU A 16 13.15 -3.97 -14.71
CA LEU A 16 12.05 -4.28 -13.81
C LEU A 16 12.56 -4.64 -12.41
N PRO A 17 11.93 -4.13 -11.33
CA PRO A 17 12.32 -4.44 -9.98
C PRO A 17 12.31 -5.95 -9.72
N GLY A 18 13.39 -6.47 -9.13
CA GLY A 18 13.53 -7.89 -8.83
C GLY A 18 13.90 -8.79 -10.04
N VAL A 19 14.05 -8.21 -11.22
CA VAL A 19 14.47 -8.95 -12.43
C VAL A 19 15.96 -8.75 -12.67
N GLY A 20 16.77 -9.71 -12.23
CA GLY A 20 18.22 -9.73 -12.51
C GLY A 20 18.53 -10.19 -13.94
N PRO A 21 19.81 -10.06 -14.37
CA PRO A 21 20.23 -10.36 -15.75
C PRO A 21 19.84 -11.76 -16.24
N LYS A 22 20.00 -12.79 -15.40
CA LYS A 22 19.62 -14.17 -15.72
C LYS A 22 18.13 -14.35 -15.91
N SER A 23 17.33 -13.67 -15.08
CA SER A 23 15.87 -13.71 -15.17
C SER A 23 15.36 -12.95 -16.39
N ALA A 24 15.93 -11.78 -16.69
CA ALA A 24 15.62 -11.00 -17.89
C ALA A 24 15.85 -11.83 -19.16
N GLN A 25 17.03 -12.47 -19.26
CA GLN A 25 17.36 -13.34 -20.38
C GLN A 25 16.37 -14.51 -20.51
N ARG A 26 16.03 -15.18 -19.40
CA ARG A 26 15.10 -16.32 -19.40
C ARG A 26 13.70 -15.89 -19.85
N ILE A 27 13.21 -14.73 -19.39
CA ILE A 27 11.91 -14.18 -19.79
C ILE A 27 11.94 -13.81 -21.28
N ALA A 28 12.98 -13.15 -21.76
CA ALA A 28 13.11 -12.77 -23.16
C ALA A 28 13.05 -13.99 -24.10
N PHE A 29 13.77 -15.07 -23.78
CA PHE A 29 13.74 -16.30 -24.58
C PHE A 29 12.42 -17.05 -24.48
N HIS A 30 11.74 -16.99 -23.33
CA HIS A 30 10.38 -17.50 -23.20
C HIS A 30 9.42 -16.77 -24.13
N LEU A 31 9.46 -15.42 -24.16
CA LEU A 31 8.62 -14.62 -25.04
C LEU A 31 8.96 -14.84 -26.52
N LEU A 32 10.24 -15.05 -26.86
CA LEU A 32 10.66 -15.34 -28.22
C LEU A 32 10.08 -16.67 -28.73
N ALA A 33 9.94 -17.66 -27.84
CA ALA A 33 9.39 -18.98 -28.17
C ALA A 33 7.86 -19.07 -28.02
N ALA A 34 7.22 -18.08 -27.38
CA ALA A 34 5.79 -18.06 -27.12
C ALA A 34 4.98 -17.78 -28.42
N ASP A 35 3.70 -18.17 -28.40
CA ASP A 35 2.78 -17.83 -29.49
C ASP A 35 2.65 -16.31 -29.59
N PRO A 36 2.71 -15.72 -30.80
CA PRO A 36 2.52 -14.29 -31.02
C PRO A 36 1.24 -13.71 -30.38
N VAL A 37 0.17 -14.51 -30.32
CA VAL A 37 -1.10 -14.11 -29.66
C VAL A 37 -0.91 -13.89 -28.16
N ASP A 38 -0.13 -14.74 -27.49
CA ASP A 38 0.16 -14.61 -26.08
C ASP A 38 1.04 -13.38 -25.78
N VAL A 39 2.00 -13.12 -26.65
CA VAL A 39 2.85 -11.92 -26.55
C VAL A 39 2.03 -10.65 -26.73
N GLU A 40 1.15 -10.61 -27.76
CA GLU A 40 0.31 -9.44 -28.01
C GLU A 40 -0.69 -9.19 -26.86
N ARG A 41 -1.21 -10.24 -26.23
CA ARG A 41 -2.04 -10.13 -25.04
C ARG A 41 -1.28 -9.47 -23.88
N LEU A 42 -0.02 -9.80 -23.65
CA LEU A 42 0.83 -9.17 -22.64
C LEU A 42 1.07 -7.69 -22.97
N VAL A 43 1.44 -7.39 -24.23
CA VAL A 43 1.66 -6.02 -24.70
C VAL A 43 0.41 -5.16 -24.51
N THR A 44 -0.75 -5.70 -24.88
CA THR A 44 -2.05 -5.03 -24.69
C THR A 44 -2.32 -4.75 -23.22
N ALA A 45 -2.14 -5.72 -22.34
CA ALA A 45 -2.33 -5.54 -20.89
C ALA A 45 -1.43 -4.44 -20.32
N LEU A 46 -0.16 -4.39 -20.75
CA LEU A 46 0.78 -3.33 -20.31
C LEU A 46 0.34 -1.94 -20.77
N ARG A 47 -0.12 -1.80 -22.01
CA ARG A 47 -0.67 -0.54 -22.54
C ARG A 47 -1.92 -0.12 -21.79
N GLU A 48 -2.89 -1.02 -21.62
CA GLU A 48 -4.15 -0.74 -20.95
C GLU A 48 -3.98 -0.25 -19.51
N VAL A 49 -3.04 -0.84 -18.76
CA VAL A 49 -2.72 -0.37 -17.40
C VAL A 49 -2.25 1.08 -17.42
N LYS A 50 -1.39 1.46 -18.38
CA LYS A 50 -0.89 2.83 -18.48
C LYS A 50 -1.94 3.83 -18.94
N ASP A 51 -2.85 3.40 -19.81
CA ASP A 51 -3.86 4.27 -20.43
C ASP A 51 -5.10 4.44 -19.55
N LYS A 52 -5.55 3.38 -18.87
CA LYS A 52 -6.83 3.33 -18.17
C LYS A 52 -6.71 3.51 -16.65
N VAL A 53 -5.59 3.05 -16.04
CA VAL A 53 -5.44 3.14 -14.59
C VAL A 53 -5.00 4.53 -14.16
N ARG A 54 -5.69 5.05 -13.17
CA ARG A 54 -5.42 6.34 -12.51
C ARG A 54 -5.55 6.19 -11.00
N PHE A 55 -5.27 7.23 -10.27
CA PHE A 55 -5.53 7.27 -8.84
C PHE A 55 -6.93 7.83 -8.56
N CYS A 56 -7.62 7.20 -7.63
CA CYS A 56 -8.92 7.64 -7.14
C CYS A 56 -8.82 9.09 -6.60
N GLY A 57 -9.67 9.98 -7.11
CA GLY A 57 -9.68 11.38 -6.70
C GLY A 57 -10.03 11.59 -5.22
N VAL A 58 -10.69 10.61 -4.59
CA VAL A 58 -11.08 10.68 -3.17
C VAL A 58 -10.00 10.10 -2.25
N CYS A 59 -9.53 8.87 -2.52
CA CYS A 59 -8.69 8.15 -1.55
C CYS A 59 -7.27 7.85 -2.03
N GLY A 60 -6.92 8.15 -3.28
CA GLY A 60 -5.60 7.86 -3.83
C GLY A 60 -5.33 6.40 -4.21
N ASN A 61 -6.29 5.49 -4.01
CA ASN A 61 -6.15 4.11 -4.45
C ASN A 61 -6.16 4.00 -5.98
N VAL A 62 -5.61 2.94 -6.54
CA VAL A 62 -5.72 2.66 -7.98
C VAL A 62 -7.17 2.49 -8.40
N ALA A 63 -7.54 3.07 -9.54
CA ALA A 63 -8.90 3.04 -10.09
C ALA A 63 -8.85 3.17 -11.62
N GLU A 64 -9.86 2.67 -12.31
CA GLU A 64 -10.08 2.91 -13.74
C GLU A 64 -11.00 4.12 -13.97
N GLU A 65 -11.82 4.46 -12.98
CA GLU A 65 -12.71 5.61 -12.98
C GLU A 65 -12.21 6.71 -12.04
N SER A 66 -12.92 7.85 -11.99
CA SER A 66 -12.59 8.98 -11.09
C SER A 66 -12.58 8.59 -9.62
N GLU A 67 -13.45 7.64 -9.23
CA GLU A 67 -13.52 7.08 -7.89
C GLU A 67 -13.39 5.56 -7.93
N CYS A 68 -12.64 5.00 -6.98
CA CYS A 68 -12.50 3.54 -6.87
C CYS A 68 -13.79 2.89 -6.33
N ARG A 69 -13.90 1.58 -6.56
CA ARG A 69 -15.07 0.79 -6.13
C ARG A 69 -15.36 0.90 -4.61
N ILE A 70 -14.31 1.08 -3.78
CA ILE A 70 -14.46 1.20 -2.33
C ILE A 70 -15.09 2.53 -1.95
N CYS A 71 -14.66 3.63 -2.57
CA CYS A 71 -15.24 4.95 -2.32
C CYS A 71 -16.70 5.07 -2.80
N ARG A 72 -17.06 4.34 -3.86
CA ARG A 72 -18.44 4.29 -4.41
C ARG A 72 -19.37 3.33 -3.67
N ASP A 73 -18.85 2.42 -2.84
CA ASP A 73 -19.68 1.44 -2.13
C ASP A 73 -20.43 2.10 -0.95
N PRO A 74 -21.77 2.26 -1.03
CA PRO A 74 -22.55 2.92 0.01
C PRO A 74 -22.66 2.13 1.32
N ARG A 75 -22.24 0.86 1.30
CA ARG A 75 -22.23 0.01 2.51
C ARG A 75 -21.00 0.26 3.38
N ARG A 76 -20.04 1.06 2.90
CA ARG A 76 -18.84 1.43 3.65
C ARG A 76 -19.11 2.57 4.60
N ASP A 77 -18.64 2.44 5.83
CA ASP A 77 -18.74 3.48 6.84
C ASP A 77 -17.87 4.68 6.45
N PRO A 78 -18.45 5.85 6.14
CA PRO A 78 -17.68 7.04 5.81
C PRO A 78 -17.03 7.71 7.02
N ALA A 79 -17.45 7.37 8.24
CA ALA A 79 -16.92 7.94 9.46
C ALA A 79 -15.59 7.34 9.91
N VAL A 80 -15.16 6.23 9.31
CA VAL A 80 -13.91 5.54 9.62
C VAL A 80 -12.99 5.51 8.41
N ILE A 81 -11.81 6.09 8.52
CA ILE A 81 -10.78 6.09 7.47
C ILE A 81 -9.56 5.30 7.94
N CYS A 82 -9.14 4.32 7.14
CA CYS A 82 -7.87 3.61 7.29
C CYS A 82 -6.83 4.21 6.35
N VAL A 83 -5.76 4.76 6.91
CA VAL A 83 -4.65 5.37 6.17
C VAL A 83 -3.58 4.33 5.96
N VAL A 84 -3.19 4.13 4.70
CA VAL A 84 -2.16 3.19 4.26
C VAL A 84 -1.12 3.90 3.40
N GLU A 85 0.05 3.29 3.22
CA GLU A 85 1.12 3.85 2.40
C GLU A 85 0.83 3.67 0.92
N GLU A 86 0.46 2.46 0.49
CA GLU A 86 0.28 2.11 -0.92
C GLU A 86 -1.04 1.36 -1.19
N SER A 87 -1.43 1.31 -2.46
CA SER A 87 -2.64 0.59 -2.90
C SER A 87 -2.58 -0.92 -2.63
N LYS A 88 -1.38 -1.52 -2.59
CA LYS A 88 -1.20 -2.94 -2.23
C LYS A 88 -1.65 -3.25 -0.80
N ASP A 89 -1.51 -2.28 0.11
CA ASP A 89 -1.89 -2.43 1.53
C ASP A 89 -3.41 -2.49 1.67
N VAL A 90 -4.13 -1.69 0.86
CA VAL A 90 -5.59 -1.80 0.77
C VAL A 90 -6.00 -3.23 0.43
N VAL A 91 -5.32 -3.86 -0.54
CA VAL A 91 -5.63 -5.24 -0.94
C VAL A 91 -5.36 -6.22 0.20
N ALA A 92 -4.28 -6.01 0.96
CA ALA A 92 -3.94 -6.86 2.09
C ALA A 92 -5.01 -6.79 3.20
N ILE A 93 -5.46 -5.58 3.55
CA ILE A 93 -6.52 -5.39 4.55
C ILE A 93 -7.86 -5.92 4.06
N GLU A 94 -8.24 -5.67 2.81
CA GLU A 94 -9.50 -6.15 2.23
C GLU A 94 -9.62 -7.69 2.21
N LYS A 95 -8.51 -8.41 2.07
CA LYS A 95 -8.47 -9.88 2.15
C LYS A 95 -8.94 -10.41 3.50
N THR A 96 -8.79 -9.66 4.57
CA THR A 96 -9.26 -10.05 5.91
C THR A 96 -10.77 -10.04 6.03
N ARG A 97 -11.46 -9.20 5.24
CA ARG A 97 -12.91 -8.94 5.29
C ARG A 97 -13.42 -8.34 6.60
N GLU A 98 -12.53 -7.90 7.48
CA GLU A 98 -12.85 -7.34 8.79
C GLU A 98 -13.15 -5.83 8.74
N PHE A 99 -12.49 -5.10 7.82
CA PHE A 99 -12.62 -3.67 7.74
C PHE A 99 -13.79 -3.25 6.83
N ARG A 100 -14.64 -2.35 7.33
CA ARG A 100 -15.84 -1.86 6.62
C ARG A 100 -15.84 -0.35 6.38
N GLY A 101 -14.79 0.33 6.78
CA GLY A 101 -14.60 1.76 6.54
C GLY A 101 -14.05 2.07 5.14
N ARG A 102 -13.59 3.29 4.96
CA ARG A 102 -12.95 3.79 3.75
C ARG A 102 -11.44 3.90 3.93
N TYR A 103 -10.71 4.03 2.83
CA TYR A 103 -9.25 4.15 2.86
C TYR A 103 -8.78 5.54 2.46
N HIS A 104 -7.53 5.83 2.82
CA HIS A 104 -6.74 6.89 2.24
C HIS A 104 -5.32 6.38 1.99
N VAL A 105 -4.89 6.45 0.73
CA VAL A 105 -3.57 6.01 0.28
C VAL A 105 -2.66 7.22 0.19
N LEU A 106 -1.58 7.22 0.96
CA LEU A 106 -0.63 8.34 1.04
C LEU A 106 0.26 8.46 -0.20
N GLY A 107 0.57 7.34 -0.85
CA GLY A 107 1.52 7.25 -1.95
C GLY A 107 2.96 6.96 -1.50
N GLY A 108 3.16 6.59 -0.24
CA GLY A 108 4.44 6.25 0.36
C GLY A 108 4.49 6.58 1.85
N ALA A 109 5.69 6.69 2.39
CA ALA A 109 5.99 7.09 3.76
C ALA A 109 6.98 8.26 3.78
N ILE A 110 7.03 9.01 4.88
CA ILE A 110 8.04 10.05 5.10
C ILE A 110 9.39 9.35 5.25
N SER A 111 10.33 9.63 4.34
CA SER A 111 11.67 9.05 4.32
C SER A 111 12.71 10.13 3.99
N PRO A 112 13.37 10.72 5.01
CA PRO A 112 14.41 11.72 4.76
C PRO A 112 15.59 11.18 3.96
N ILE A 113 15.88 9.87 4.07
CA ILE A 113 16.98 9.22 3.33
C ILE A 113 16.68 9.17 1.85
N GLU A 114 15.41 8.94 1.49
CA GLU A 114 14.96 8.92 0.09
C GLU A 114 14.50 10.30 -0.40
N GLY A 115 14.57 11.32 0.45
CA GLY A 115 14.15 12.68 0.14
C GLY A 115 12.63 12.86 0.04
N VAL A 116 11.85 11.97 0.66
CA VAL A 116 10.39 12.03 0.66
C VAL A 116 9.91 12.80 1.89
N GLY A 117 9.36 13.98 1.68
CA GLY A 117 8.75 14.81 2.71
C GLY A 117 7.22 14.64 2.80
N PRO A 118 6.58 15.26 3.81
CA PRO A 118 5.12 15.25 3.93
C PRO A 118 4.40 15.88 2.73
N GLU A 119 5.05 16.80 2.03
CA GLU A 119 4.55 17.49 0.83
C GLU A 119 4.49 16.59 -0.41
N ASP A 120 5.27 15.53 -0.44
CA ASP A 120 5.32 14.55 -1.53
C ASP A 120 4.22 13.49 -1.37
N LEU A 121 3.58 13.44 -0.19
CA LEU A 121 2.53 12.50 0.14
C LEU A 121 1.14 13.16 0.07
N ARG A 122 0.09 12.36 -0.08
CA ARG A 122 -1.30 12.82 -0.14
C ARG A 122 -1.88 13.23 1.24
N ILE A 123 -1.06 13.86 2.07
CA ILE A 123 -1.45 14.29 3.42
C ILE A 123 -2.40 15.48 3.35
N ARG A 124 -2.19 16.41 2.41
CA ARG A 124 -3.09 17.55 2.22
C ARG A 124 -4.50 17.11 1.86
N GLU A 125 -4.64 16.14 0.96
CA GLU A 125 -5.93 15.57 0.57
C GLU A 125 -6.59 14.83 1.74
N LEU A 126 -5.81 14.15 2.59
CA LEU A 126 -6.33 13.58 3.83
C LEU A 126 -6.92 14.66 4.73
N MET A 127 -6.18 15.74 4.99
CA MET A 127 -6.63 16.83 5.83
C MET A 127 -7.91 17.49 5.29
N GLN A 128 -8.04 17.63 3.98
CA GLN A 128 -9.26 18.15 3.34
C GLN A 128 -10.46 17.22 3.60
N ARG A 129 -10.26 15.90 3.55
CA ARG A 129 -11.33 14.92 3.85
C ARG A 129 -11.74 14.92 5.31
N LEU A 130 -10.84 15.27 6.23
CA LEU A 130 -11.13 15.34 7.66
C LEU A 130 -11.81 16.66 8.08
N ALA A 131 -11.70 17.70 7.25
CA ALA A 131 -12.15 19.05 7.59
C ALA A 131 -13.68 19.20 7.66
N ASP A 132 -14.45 18.32 7.03
CA ASP A 132 -15.92 18.35 7.06
C ASP A 132 -16.54 17.84 8.36
N GLY A 133 -15.71 17.25 9.25
CA GLY A 133 -16.13 16.74 10.55
C GLY A 133 -16.94 15.45 10.52
N ALA A 134 -17.10 14.81 9.36
CA ALA A 134 -17.84 13.56 9.23
C ALA A 134 -17.04 12.33 9.73
N VAL A 135 -15.71 12.45 9.77
CA VAL A 135 -14.81 11.36 10.18
C VAL A 135 -14.62 11.39 11.70
N THR A 136 -14.93 10.26 12.34
CA THR A 136 -14.82 10.09 13.80
C THR A 136 -13.62 9.25 14.22
N GLU A 137 -13.11 8.37 13.33
CA GLU A 137 -11.94 7.55 13.59
C GLU A 137 -10.99 7.53 12.40
N LEU A 138 -9.72 7.72 12.69
CA LEU A 138 -8.60 7.58 11.76
C LEU A 138 -7.71 6.43 12.22
N ILE A 139 -7.67 5.35 11.45
CA ILE A 139 -6.80 4.20 11.70
C ILE A 139 -5.52 4.40 10.92
N LEU A 140 -4.38 4.49 11.59
CA LEU A 140 -3.06 4.59 10.96
C LEU A 140 -2.50 3.19 10.73
N ALA A 141 -2.52 2.74 9.49
CA ALA A 141 -2.07 1.42 9.05
C ALA A 141 -0.85 1.53 8.13
N THR A 142 0.08 2.44 8.46
CA THR A 142 1.40 2.51 7.84
C THR A 142 2.24 1.31 8.27
N ASP A 143 3.28 0.98 7.50
CA ASP A 143 4.13 -0.17 7.77
C ASP A 143 4.78 -0.08 9.18
N PRO A 144 4.99 -1.22 9.86
CA PRO A 144 5.59 -1.26 11.19
C PRO A 144 7.13 -1.15 11.14
N ASN A 145 7.64 -0.28 10.28
CA ASN A 145 9.06 0.07 10.13
C ASN A 145 9.31 1.52 10.59
N LEU A 146 10.56 1.99 10.50
CA LEU A 146 10.95 3.31 10.98
C LEU A 146 10.20 4.45 10.26
N GLU A 147 10.12 4.38 8.94
CA GLU A 147 9.44 5.38 8.11
C GLU A 147 7.92 5.40 8.37
N GLY A 148 7.31 4.22 8.45
CA GLY A 148 5.88 4.10 8.75
C GLY A 148 5.51 4.57 10.14
N GLU A 149 6.36 4.33 11.17
CA GLU A 149 6.16 4.85 12.52
C GLU A 149 6.34 6.38 12.56
N ALA A 150 7.33 6.93 11.87
CA ALA A 150 7.53 8.37 11.75
C ALA A 150 6.33 9.03 11.06
N THR A 151 5.83 8.44 9.98
CA THR A 151 4.66 8.92 9.24
C THR A 151 3.41 8.88 10.11
N ALA A 152 3.16 7.77 10.83
CA ALA A 152 2.04 7.67 11.76
C ALA A 152 2.10 8.72 12.87
N THR A 153 3.27 8.93 13.46
CA THR A 153 3.47 9.94 14.51
C THR A 153 3.23 11.35 13.98
N TYR A 154 3.70 11.66 12.79
CA TYR A 154 3.47 12.94 12.12
C TYR A 154 1.96 13.17 11.91
N LEU A 155 1.24 12.21 11.34
CA LEU A 155 -0.19 12.29 11.09
C LEU A 155 -0.98 12.43 12.40
N ALA A 156 -0.65 11.65 13.43
CA ALA A 156 -1.32 11.72 14.72
C ALA A 156 -1.20 13.12 15.35
N ARG A 157 -0.03 13.75 15.26
CA ARG A 157 0.18 15.13 15.73
C ARG A 157 -0.63 16.15 14.92
N LEU A 158 -0.67 15.98 13.60
CA LEU A 158 -1.37 16.87 12.67
C LEU A 158 -2.89 16.83 12.90
N VAL A 159 -3.45 15.64 13.18
CA VAL A 159 -4.89 15.41 13.37
C VAL A 159 -5.35 15.71 14.81
N LYS A 160 -4.44 15.74 15.77
CA LYS A 160 -4.77 15.95 17.20
C LYS A 160 -5.74 17.12 17.48
N PRO A 161 -5.59 18.32 16.85
CA PRO A 161 -6.49 19.45 17.09
C PRO A 161 -7.93 19.23 16.58
N MET A 162 -8.16 18.23 15.73
CA MET A 162 -9.46 17.96 15.12
C MET A 162 -10.36 17.09 16.00
N HIS A 163 -9.86 16.62 17.16
CA HIS A 163 -10.59 15.75 18.10
C HIS A 163 -11.11 14.44 17.49
N ILE A 164 -10.47 13.97 16.42
CA ILE A 164 -10.75 12.67 15.78
C ILE A 164 -10.02 11.59 16.58
N LYS A 165 -10.69 10.47 16.84
CA LYS A 165 -10.07 9.31 17.46
C LYS A 165 -9.00 8.75 16.51
N VAL A 166 -7.75 8.74 16.92
CA VAL A 166 -6.63 8.16 16.14
C VAL A 166 -6.25 6.82 16.76
N THR A 167 -6.27 5.78 15.94
CA THR A 167 -5.89 4.42 16.33
C THR A 167 -4.80 3.88 15.42
N ARG A 168 -4.14 2.81 15.84
CA ARG A 168 -3.12 2.10 15.07
C ARG A 168 -3.41 0.61 15.10
N LEU A 169 -2.99 -0.11 14.06
CA LEU A 169 -3.09 -1.55 14.05
C LEU A 169 -2.28 -2.14 15.20
N ALA A 170 -2.82 -3.16 15.86
CA ALA A 170 -2.14 -3.84 16.94
C ALA A 170 -0.86 -4.52 16.44
N SER A 171 0.21 -4.41 17.22
CA SER A 171 1.46 -5.13 16.99
C SER A 171 1.57 -6.25 18.01
N GLY A 172 2.16 -7.39 17.61
CA GLY A 172 2.36 -8.50 18.52
C GLY A 172 2.74 -9.80 17.83
N LEU A 173 2.59 -10.91 18.56
CA LEU A 173 2.97 -12.23 18.10
C LEU A 173 2.06 -12.69 16.94
N PRO A 174 2.64 -13.31 15.89
CA PRO A 174 1.85 -13.89 14.82
C PRO A 174 1.09 -15.12 15.32
N VAL A 175 -0.12 -15.32 14.80
CA VAL A 175 -0.93 -16.50 15.12
C VAL A 175 -0.27 -17.76 14.53
N GLY A 176 -0.12 -18.80 15.35
CA GLY A 176 0.47 -20.09 14.97
C GLY A 176 1.99 -20.15 15.05
N GLY A 177 2.63 -19.13 15.61
CA GLY A 177 4.07 -19.14 15.90
C GLY A 177 4.36 -19.58 17.33
N ASP A 178 5.52 -20.21 17.55
CA ASP A 178 6.02 -20.52 18.87
C ASP A 178 6.72 -19.32 19.50
N LEU A 179 6.55 -19.11 20.79
CA LEU A 179 7.07 -17.97 21.53
C LEU A 179 8.60 -17.87 21.47
N GLU A 180 9.29 -18.99 21.45
CA GLU A 180 10.76 -19.07 21.44
C GLU A 180 11.39 -18.56 20.14
N TYR A 181 10.62 -18.50 19.03
CA TYR A 181 11.11 -17.99 17.74
C TYR A 181 10.78 -16.50 17.51
N ALA A 182 10.06 -15.87 18.45
CA ALA A 182 9.78 -14.45 18.35
C ALA A 182 11.03 -13.63 18.71
N ASP A 183 11.33 -12.62 17.89
CA ASP A 183 12.39 -11.67 18.22
C ASP A 183 12.02 -10.78 19.43
N GLU A 184 13.03 -10.21 20.08
CA GLU A 184 12.88 -9.44 21.32
C GLU A 184 11.97 -8.21 21.14
N VAL A 185 12.00 -7.55 19.97
CA VAL A 185 11.20 -6.35 19.69
C VAL A 185 9.73 -6.74 19.53
N THR A 186 9.44 -7.79 18.77
CA THR A 186 8.08 -8.33 18.60
C THR A 186 7.49 -8.77 19.93
N LEU A 187 8.28 -9.48 20.75
CA LEU A 187 7.84 -9.94 22.06
C LEU A 187 7.60 -8.76 23.02
N GLY A 188 8.48 -7.76 23.02
CA GLY A 188 8.31 -6.53 23.80
C GLY A 188 7.01 -5.80 23.44
N ARG A 189 6.74 -5.59 22.16
CA ARG A 189 5.48 -5.00 21.68
C ARG A 189 4.24 -5.80 22.05
N ALA A 190 4.34 -7.14 22.06
CA ALA A 190 3.26 -8.02 22.50
C ALA A 190 2.95 -7.83 24.01
N PHE A 191 3.98 -7.67 24.85
CA PHE A 191 3.81 -7.35 26.27
C PHE A 191 3.17 -5.98 26.51
N GLU A 192 3.58 -4.97 25.78
CA GLU A 192 2.99 -3.62 25.84
C GLU A 192 1.52 -3.64 25.42
N GLY A 193 1.21 -4.34 24.32
CA GLY A 193 -0.14 -4.46 23.77
C GLY A 193 -1.03 -5.53 24.39
N ARG A 194 -0.62 -6.16 25.51
CA ARG A 194 -1.39 -7.23 26.15
C ARG A 194 -2.79 -6.78 26.54
N ARG A 195 -3.77 -7.64 26.32
CA ARG A 195 -5.19 -7.39 26.60
C ARG A 195 -5.65 -8.18 27.81
N LEU A 196 -6.70 -7.66 28.46
CA LEU A 196 -7.42 -8.45 29.47
C LEU A 196 -8.05 -9.66 28.79
N LEU A 197 -7.98 -10.78 29.46
CA LEU A 197 -8.71 -12.00 29.08
C LEU A 197 -10.05 -11.96 29.79
N ASP A 198 -11.12 -11.66 29.07
CA ASP A 198 -12.47 -11.77 29.57
C ASP A 198 -12.85 -13.26 29.56
N VAL A 199 -13.05 -13.84 30.75
CA VAL A 199 -13.41 -15.25 30.97
C VAL A 199 -14.87 -15.33 31.40
#